data_f6c92b0036ac6f7a669dfb940bf3fce1
#
_entry.id   f6c92b0036ac6f7a669dfb940bf3fce1
#
_cell.length_a   1.000
_cell.length_b   1.000
_cell.length_c   1.000
_cell.angle_alpha   90.00
_cell.angle_beta   90.00
_cell.angle_gamma   90.00
#
_symmetry.space_group_name_H-M   'P 1'
#
loop_
_entity.id
_entity.type
_entity.pdbx_description
1 polymer ?
#
loop_
_entity_poly.entity_id
_entity_poly.type
_entity_poly.pdbx_seq_one_letter_code
_entity_poly.pdbx_strand_id
1 'polypeptide(L)'
;MKIAAITLTRNDDFRLVPWKMYFKDYKDELYEHIVVDNGSTPEYQRKLREAFPDSTHIELGYNGGCTGAYNAGIRHALQNPEIDTVMLIGNDIKIERGGVTRLYQFLNSDPRFGMVAPVLLKKDSDTVELFGTMINMKTGKSRQLYHNSPLSDVKETSQVVSCVP
;
A
#
# COMPACT_ATOMS: atom_id res chain seq x y z
N MET A 1 16.38 1.38 7.67
CA MET A 1 15.10 1.36 6.93
C MET A 1 15.28 0.49 5.70
N LYS A 2 14.72 -0.70 5.71
CA LYS A 2 14.76 -1.69 4.63
C LYS A 2 13.32 -2.11 4.30
N ILE A 3 12.62 -1.26 3.56
CA ILE A 3 11.19 -1.44 3.24
C ILE A 3 11.04 -2.13 1.90
N ALA A 4 10.29 -3.25 1.86
CA ALA A 4 9.79 -3.84 0.63
C ALA A 4 8.36 -3.36 0.37
N ALA A 5 8.14 -2.63 -0.71
CA ALA A 5 6.79 -2.26 -1.15
C ALA A 5 6.22 -3.32 -2.09
N ILE A 6 5.04 -3.80 -1.79
CA ILE A 6 4.33 -4.81 -2.58
C ILE A 6 3.12 -4.18 -3.24
N THR A 7 3.10 -4.17 -4.56
CA THR A 7 1.97 -3.69 -5.37
C THR A 7 1.42 -4.83 -6.21
N LEU A 8 0.13 -5.08 -6.11
CA LEU A 8 -0.54 -6.07 -6.96
C LEU A 8 -1.24 -5.39 -8.14
N THR A 9 -1.31 -6.10 -9.26
CA THR A 9 -2.01 -5.64 -10.46
C THR A 9 -2.60 -6.80 -11.26
N ARG A 10 -3.60 -6.53 -12.10
CA ARG A 10 -4.16 -7.49 -13.04
C ARG A 10 -4.83 -6.78 -14.20
N ASN A 11 -4.23 -6.87 -15.42
CA ASN A 11 -4.79 -6.30 -16.66
C ASN A 11 -5.27 -4.84 -16.52
N ASP A 12 -4.47 -4.00 -15.87
CA ASP A 12 -4.86 -2.66 -15.46
C ASP A 12 -4.13 -1.59 -16.28
N ASP A 13 -4.26 -1.68 -17.61
CA ASP A 13 -3.55 -0.82 -18.57
C ASP A 13 -3.77 0.68 -18.29
N PHE A 14 -4.98 1.06 -17.91
CA PHE A 14 -5.32 2.47 -17.70
C PHE A 14 -4.66 3.08 -16.46
N ARG A 15 -4.28 2.26 -15.47
CA ARG A 15 -3.54 2.71 -14.27
C ARG A 15 -2.03 2.69 -14.43
N LEU A 16 -1.49 1.99 -15.43
CA LEU A 16 -0.05 1.79 -15.58
C LEU A 16 0.72 3.12 -15.67
N VAL A 17 0.21 4.08 -16.44
CA VAL A 17 0.85 5.41 -16.59
C VAL A 17 0.75 6.24 -15.30
N PRO A 18 -0.44 6.46 -14.69
CA PRO A 18 -0.51 7.18 -13.41
C PRO A 18 0.28 6.48 -12.29
N TRP A 19 0.24 5.15 -12.19
CA TRP A 19 1.05 4.41 -11.21
C TRP A 19 2.56 4.70 -11.38
N LYS A 20 3.08 4.61 -12.60
CA LYS A 20 4.49 4.93 -12.87
C LYS A 20 4.85 6.37 -12.47
N MET A 21 3.91 7.31 -12.63
CA MET A 21 4.11 8.71 -12.19
C MET A 21 4.17 8.81 -10.65
N TYR A 22 3.22 8.19 -9.95
CA TYR A 22 3.17 8.20 -8.49
C TYR A 22 4.36 7.49 -7.85
N PHE A 23 4.77 6.36 -8.43
CA PHE A 23 5.92 5.58 -7.95
C PHE A 23 7.22 6.40 -7.90
N LYS A 24 7.44 7.33 -8.84
CA LYS A 24 8.62 8.20 -8.86
C LYS A 24 8.77 9.06 -7.60
N ASP A 25 7.67 9.38 -6.93
CA ASP A 25 7.68 10.26 -5.76
C ASP A 25 8.20 9.56 -4.50
N TYR A 26 8.12 8.22 -4.43
CA TYR A 26 8.53 7.47 -3.24
C TYR A 26 9.49 6.29 -3.50
N LYS A 27 9.83 5.97 -4.75
CA LYS A 27 10.70 4.82 -5.07
C LYS A 27 12.05 4.85 -4.37
N ASP A 28 12.64 6.03 -4.21
CA ASP A 28 13.96 6.21 -3.60
C ASP A 28 13.93 6.01 -2.07
N GLU A 29 12.75 5.90 -1.47
CA GLU A 29 12.53 5.56 -0.06
C GLU A 29 12.43 4.04 0.17
N LEU A 30 12.40 3.23 -0.88
CA LEU A 30 12.27 1.79 -0.81
C LEU A 30 13.61 1.09 -0.89
N TYR A 31 13.71 -0.05 -0.20
CA TYR A 31 14.79 -1.01 -0.40
C TYR A 31 14.50 -1.93 -1.60
N GLU A 32 13.24 -2.35 -1.74
CA GLU A 32 12.77 -3.19 -2.83
C GLU A 32 11.35 -2.82 -3.24
N HIS A 33 11.05 -2.87 -4.53
CA HIS A 33 9.69 -2.82 -5.05
C HIS A 33 9.34 -4.16 -5.68
N ILE A 34 8.29 -4.80 -5.16
CA ILE A 34 7.79 -6.10 -5.60
C ILE A 34 6.45 -5.89 -6.30
N VAL A 35 6.41 -6.18 -7.58
CA VAL A 35 5.20 -6.13 -8.40
C VAL A 35 4.64 -7.53 -8.54
N VAL A 36 3.43 -7.76 -8.06
CA VAL A 36 2.76 -9.05 -8.16
C VAL A 36 1.70 -8.99 -9.26
N ASP A 37 1.96 -9.69 -10.34
CA ASP A 37 0.99 -9.91 -11.40
C ASP A 37 0.03 -11.06 -11.03
N ASN A 38 -1.23 -10.71 -10.85
CA ASN A 38 -2.28 -11.60 -10.38
C ASN A 38 -3.01 -12.31 -11.54
N GLY A 39 -2.23 -12.86 -12.49
CA GLY A 39 -2.75 -13.61 -13.63
C GLY A 39 -3.25 -12.72 -14.77
N SER A 40 -2.40 -11.82 -15.24
CA SER A 40 -2.67 -10.99 -16.41
C SER A 40 -2.34 -11.68 -17.72
N THR A 41 -2.70 -11.02 -18.81
CA THR A 41 -2.30 -11.44 -20.17
C THR A 41 -0.81 -11.25 -20.41
N PRO A 42 -0.17 -12.04 -21.28
CA PRO A 42 1.25 -11.87 -21.61
C PRO A 42 1.59 -10.47 -22.15
N GLU A 43 0.66 -9.84 -22.85
CA GLU A 43 0.84 -8.47 -23.35
C GLU A 43 0.94 -7.46 -22.19
N TYR A 44 0.07 -7.55 -21.19
CA TYR A 44 0.12 -6.69 -20.02
C TYR A 44 1.38 -6.94 -19.17
N GLN A 45 1.77 -8.20 -19.00
CA GLN A 45 3.01 -8.58 -18.30
C GLN A 45 4.25 -7.96 -18.94
N ARG A 46 4.32 -7.93 -20.28
CA ARG A 46 5.41 -7.25 -21.01
C ARG A 46 5.42 -5.75 -20.70
N LYS A 47 4.27 -5.06 -20.82
CA LYS A 47 4.13 -3.63 -20.51
C LYS A 47 4.53 -3.34 -19.06
N LEU A 48 4.16 -4.22 -18.14
CA LEU A 48 4.46 -4.09 -16.71
C LEU A 48 5.97 -4.14 -16.45
N ARG A 49 6.67 -5.09 -17.04
CA ARG A 49 8.14 -5.18 -16.95
C ARG A 49 8.84 -3.98 -17.58
N GLU A 50 8.35 -3.47 -18.70
CA GLU A 50 8.87 -2.23 -19.32
C GLU A 50 8.61 -0.98 -18.46
N ALA A 51 7.50 -0.95 -17.74
CA ALA A 51 7.16 0.19 -16.88
C ALA A 51 7.99 0.24 -15.60
N PHE A 52 8.33 -0.94 -15.04
CA PHE A 52 9.05 -1.09 -13.76
C PHE A 52 10.25 -2.05 -13.90
N PRO A 53 11.27 -1.69 -14.71
CA PRO A 53 12.38 -2.59 -15.04
C PRO A 53 13.26 -2.94 -13.83
N ASP A 54 13.30 -2.07 -12.82
CA ASP A 54 14.13 -2.26 -11.62
C ASP A 54 13.37 -2.96 -10.49
N SER A 55 12.11 -3.37 -10.73
CA SER A 55 11.29 -4.04 -9.72
C SER A 55 11.40 -5.55 -9.81
N THR A 56 11.22 -6.22 -8.68
CA THR A 56 11.03 -7.67 -8.65
C THR A 56 9.63 -8.01 -9.16
N HIS A 57 9.52 -8.87 -10.18
CA HIS A 57 8.24 -9.29 -10.75
C HIS A 57 7.88 -10.72 -10.33
N ILE A 58 6.70 -10.87 -9.72
CA ILE A 58 6.13 -12.18 -9.37
C ILE A 58 4.87 -12.39 -10.22
N GLU A 59 4.90 -13.39 -11.09
CA GLU A 59 3.78 -13.76 -11.95
C GLU A 59 3.08 -15.00 -11.39
N LEU A 60 1.84 -14.85 -10.94
CA LEU A 60 1.10 -15.98 -10.35
C LEU A 60 0.58 -16.96 -11.41
N GLY A 61 0.36 -16.49 -12.63
CA GLY A 61 -0.23 -17.31 -13.71
C GLY A 61 -1.75 -17.56 -13.55
N TYR A 62 -2.34 -17.14 -12.44
CA TYR A 62 -3.78 -17.26 -12.15
C TYR A 62 -4.24 -16.09 -11.26
N ASN A 63 -5.55 -15.85 -11.20
CA ASN A 63 -6.12 -14.88 -10.28
C ASN A 63 -6.28 -15.48 -8.87
N GLY A 64 -5.34 -15.22 -7.98
CA GLY A 64 -5.35 -15.64 -6.58
C GLY A 64 -6.15 -14.71 -5.63
N GLY A 65 -6.84 -13.70 -6.17
CA GLY A 65 -7.46 -12.63 -5.39
C GLY A 65 -6.43 -11.71 -4.73
N CYS A 66 -6.89 -10.68 -4.03
CA CYS A 66 -6.00 -9.72 -3.36
C CYS A 66 -5.12 -10.42 -2.30
N THR A 67 -5.73 -11.25 -1.46
CA THR A 67 -5.02 -11.95 -0.39
C THR A 67 -3.93 -12.88 -0.93
N GLY A 68 -4.22 -13.66 -1.98
CA GLY A 68 -3.26 -14.56 -2.59
C GLY A 68 -2.07 -13.81 -3.17
N ALA A 69 -2.32 -12.71 -3.87
CA ALA A 69 -1.29 -11.89 -4.49
C ALA A 69 -0.41 -11.19 -3.44
N TYR A 70 -0.99 -10.51 -2.46
CA TYR A 70 -0.19 -9.89 -1.39
C TYR A 70 0.62 -10.91 -0.61
N ASN A 71 0.05 -12.08 -0.28
CA ASN A 71 0.78 -13.14 0.41
C ASN A 71 1.95 -13.70 -0.41
N ALA A 72 1.86 -13.72 -1.73
CA ALA A 72 3.00 -14.10 -2.58
C ALA A 72 4.15 -13.09 -2.46
N GLY A 73 3.85 -11.80 -2.55
CA GLY A 73 4.82 -10.73 -2.35
C GLY A 73 5.43 -10.74 -0.95
N ILE A 74 4.61 -10.90 0.11
CA ILE A 74 5.08 -10.99 1.50
C ILE A 74 6.04 -12.17 1.67
N ARG A 75 5.68 -13.37 1.18
CA ARG A 75 6.55 -14.54 1.26
C ARG A 75 7.88 -14.33 0.55
N HIS A 76 7.89 -13.59 -0.57
CA HIS A 76 9.12 -13.24 -1.25
C HIS A 76 9.97 -12.29 -0.39
N ALA A 77 9.38 -11.20 0.11
CA ALA A 77 10.08 -10.22 0.95
C ALA A 77 10.70 -10.87 2.19
N LEU A 78 9.99 -11.80 2.85
CA LEU A 78 10.48 -12.50 4.04
C LEU A 78 11.66 -13.46 3.79
N GLN A 79 12.02 -13.75 2.53
CA GLN A 79 13.22 -14.53 2.21
C GLN A 79 14.49 -13.70 2.34
N ASN A 80 14.38 -12.38 2.31
CA ASN A 80 15.50 -11.47 2.49
C ASN A 80 15.55 -10.98 3.95
N PRO A 81 16.54 -11.44 4.76
CA PRO A 81 16.64 -11.07 6.18
C PRO A 81 16.96 -9.59 6.40
N GLU A 82 17.37 -8.86 5.36
CA GLU A 82 17.60 -7.41 5.47
C GLU A 82 16.32 -6.60 5.46
N ILE A 83 15.20 -7.15 4.96
CA ILE A 83 13.91 -6.45 4.94
C ILE A 83 13.33 -6.47 6.36
N ASP A 84 13.16 -5.27 6.91
CA ASP A 84 12.62 -5.07 8.26
C ASP A 84 11.13 -4.70 8.25
N THR A 85 10.62 -4.24 7.12
CA THR A 85 9.24 -3.72 7.00
C THR A 85 8.67 -4.03 5.62
N VAL A 86 7.41 -4.44 5.59
CA VAL A 86 6.64 -4.65 4.36
C VAL A 86 5.57 -3.58 4.24
N MET A 87 5.49 -2.93 3.08
CA MET A 87 4.43 -1.98 2.75
C MET A 87 3.51 -2.59 1.68
N LEU A 88 2.22 -2.67 1.97
CA LEU A 88 1.20 -3.04 0.99
C LEU A 88 0.61 -1.76 0.39
N ILE A 89 0.67 -1.62 -0.92
CA ILE A 89 0.21 -0.40 -1.60
C ILE A 89 -0.54 -0.74 -2.89
N GLY A 90 -1.69 -0.08 -3.10
CA GLY A 90 -2.43 -0.16 -4.36
C GLY A 90 -1.71 0.57 -5.50
N ASN A 91 -1.95 0.13 -6.74
CA ASN A 91 -1.40 0.75 -7.94
C ASN A 91 -2.08 2.09 -8.32
N ASP A 92 -3.06 2.52 -7.53
CA ASP A 92 -3.82 3.77 -7.68
C ASP A 92 -3.56 4.77 -6.53
N ILE A 93 -2.67 4.42 -5.62
CA ILE A 93 -2.34 5.26 -4.46
C ILE A 93 -1.16 6.18 -4.80
N LYS A 94 -1.33 7.47 -4.52
CA LYS A 94 -0.28 8.48 -4.54
C LYS A 94 0.22 8.72 -3.13
N ILE A 95 1.53 8.59 -2.92
CA ILE A 95 2.21 8.97 -1.68
C ILE A 95 3.11 10.17 -1.98
N GLU A 96 3.08 11.18 -1.13
CA GLU A 96 3.98 12.32 -1.23
C GLU A 96 5.41 11.93 -0.84
N ARG A 97 6.39 12.64 -1.37
CA ARG A 97 7.81 12.47 -1.00
C ARG A 97 8.01 12.56 0.51
N GLY A 98 8.80 11.64 1.05
CA GLY A 98 9.03 11.50 2.48
C GLY A 98 7.86 10.82 3.23
N GLY A 99 6.77 10.46 2.54
CA GLY A 99 5.60 9.83 3.15
C GLY A 99 5.91 8.43 3.68
N VAL A 100 6.63 7.63 2.91
CA VAL A 100 7.05 6.28 3.33
C VAL A 100 7.98 6.37 4.54
N THR A 101 8.95 7.28 4.50
CA THR A 101 9.89 7.52 5.60
C THR A 101 9.16 7.94 6.88
N ARG A 102 8.17 8.84 6.78
CA ARG A 102 7.37 9.26 7.95
C ARG A 102 6.57 8.10 8.54
N LEU A 103 5.95 7.27 7.72
CA LEU A 103 5.22 6.08 8.18
C LEU A 103 6.17 5.09 8.88
N TYR A 104 7.34 4.84 8.31
CA TYR A 104 8.34 3.98 8.92
C TYR A 104 8.82 4.51 10.27
N GLN A 105 9.13 5.81 10.37
CA GLN A 105 9.52 6.44 11.62
C GLN A 105 8.43 6.34 12.67
N PHE A 106 7.18 6.56 12.27
CA PHE A 106 6.05 6.43 13.18
C PHE A 106 5.84 4.99 13.64
N LEU A 107 5.92 4.01 12.75
CA LEU A 107 5.83 2.58 13.08
C LEU A 107 6.88 2.20 14.14
N ASN A 108 8.08 2.74 14.04
CA ASN A 108 9.20 2.42 14.94
C ASN A 108 9.29 3.35 16.17
N SER A 109 8.37 4.29 16.34
CA SER A 109 8.36 5.20 17.50
C SER A 109 7.88 4.54 18.80
N ASP A 110 7.17 3.41 18.70
CA ASP A 110 6.70 2.62 19.84
C ASP A 110 6.75 1.11 19.49
N PRO A 111 7.41 0.28 20.28
CA PRO A 111 7.52 -1.16 20.01
C PRO A 111 6.18 -1.92 20.05
N ARG A 112 5.11 -1.28 20.52
CA ARG A 112 3.75 -1.85 20.49
C ARG A 112 3.07 -1.71 19.12
N PHE A 113 3.61 -0.86 18.24
CA PHE A 113 3.06 -0.70 16.90
C PHE A 113 3.53 -1.84 15.99
N GLY A 114 2.58 -2.64 15.55
CA GLY A 114 2.82 -3.70 14.56
C GLY A 114 2.40 -3.31 13.15
N MET A 115 1.60 -2.26 13.01
CA MET A 115 1.08 -1.77 11.73
C MET A 115 0.75 -0.28 11.82
N VAL A 116 0.98 0.42 10.73
CA VAL A 116 0.60 1.83 10.56
C VAL A 116 0.04 2.03 9.15
N ALA A 117 -0.91 2.92 9.01
CA ALA A 117 -1.40 3.37 7.70
C ALA A 117 -1.62 4.89 7.72
N PRO A 118 -1.48 5.57 6.58
CA PRO A 118 -1.79 6.98 6.47
C PRO A 118 -3.31 7.23 6.44
N VAL A 119 -3.70 8.48 6.61
CA VAL A 119 -5.03 8.93 6.21
C VAL A 119 -5.11 8.88 4.69
N LEU A 120 -6.15 8.26 4.15
CA LEU A 120 -6.44 8.30 2.72
C LEU A 120 -7.39 9.46 2.44
N LEU A 121 -7.03 10.27 1.46
CA LEU A 121 -7.88 11.35 0.94
C LEU A 121 -8.47 10.93 -0.40
N LYS A 122 -9.64 11.43 -0.70
CA LYS A 122 -10.22 11.31 -2.04
C LYS A 122 -9.34 12.04 -3.04
N LYS A 123 -9.27 11.49 -4.24
CA LYS A 123 -8.46 12.05 -5.31
C LYS A 123 -8.78 13.54 -5.53
N ASP A 124 -7.73 14.34 -5.63
CA ASP A 124 -7.80 15.80 -5.89
C ASP A 124 -8.70 16.56 -4.89
N SER A 125 -8.73 16.13 -3.62
CA SER A 125 -9.60 16.67 -2.57
C SER A 125 -8.94 16.56 -1.21
N ASP A 126 -9.31 17.47 -0.28
CA ASP A 126 -8.96 17.38 1.14
C ASP A 126 -10.02 16.59 1.95
N THR A 127 -10.87 15.83 1.29
CA THR A 127 -11.89 15.02 1.93
C THR A 127 -11.32 13.65 2.32
N VAL A 128 -11.50 13.28 3.57
CA VAL A 128 -11.07 11.98 4.09
C VAL A 128 -11.89 10.87 3.45
N GLU A 129 -11.22 9.95 2.78
CA GLU A 129 -11.83 8.71 2.29
C GLU A 129 -11.78 7.64 3.38
N LEU A 130 -10.62 7.47 4.02
CA LEU A 130 -10.43 6.49 5.07
C LEU A 130 -9.36 6.94 6.05
N PHE A 131 -9.72 7.01 7.33
CA PHE A 131 -8.82 7.28 8.46
C PHE A 131 -8.57 6.02 9.27
N GLY A 132 -9.56 5.16 9.36
CA GLY A 132 -9.55 3.92 10.12
C GLY A 132 -10.96 3.50 10.50
N THR A 133 -11.10 2.26 10.95
CA THR A 133 -12.39 1.68 11.30
C THR A 133 -12.38 1.16 12.72
N MET A 134 -13.37 1.53 13.51
CA MET A 134 -13.64 0.95 14.83
C MET A 134 -14.68 -0.16 14.71
N ILE A 135 -14.38 -1.33 15.26
CA ILE A 135 -15.26 -2.48 15.27
C ILE A 135 -15.68 -2.79 16.70
N ASN A 136 -16.98 -2.84 16.95
CA ASN A 136 -17.51 -3.33 18.21
C ASN A 136 -17.51 -4.86 18.18
N MET A 137 -16.59 -5.47 18.90
CA MET A 137 -16.39 -6.91 18.91
C MET A 137 -17.58 -7.72 19.49
N LYS A 138 -18.48 -7.07 20.26
CA LYS A 138 -19.69 -7.74 20.80
C LYS A 138 -20.84 -7.78 19.78
N THR A 139 -20.96 -6.74 18.96
CA THR A 139 -22.12 -6.59 18.07
C THR A 139 -21.77 -6.76 16.60
N GLY A 140 -20.48 -6.80 16.24
CA GLY A 140 -20.00 -6.81 14.86
C GLY A 140 -20.19 -5.48 14.11
N LYS A 141 -20.75 -4.45 14.74
CA LYS A 141 -20.96 -3.15 14.11
C LYS A 141 -19.63 -2.46 13.90
N SER A 142 -19.43 -1.88 12.71
CA SER A 142 -18.27 -1.08 12.36
C SER A 142 -18.65 0.37 12.13
N ARG A 143 -17.70 1.28 12.38
CA ARG A 143 -17.82 2.72 12.08
C ARG A 143 -16.49 3.20 11.52
N GLN A 144 -16.53 3.76 10.32
CA GLN A 144 -15.41 4.49 9.76
C GLN A 144 -15.29 5.85 10.43
N LEU A 145 -14.05 6.21 10.78
CA LEU A 145 -13.75 7.50 11.42
C LEU A 145 -13.52 8.54 10.33
N TYR A 146 -14.08 9.72 10.53
CA TYR A 146 -13.92 10.90 9.64
C TYR A 146 -14.29 10.68 8.17
N HIS A 147 -14.93 9.57 7.81
CA HIS A 147 -15.31 9.32 6.42
C HIS A 147 -16.18 10.44 5.85
N ASN A 148 -15.80 10.97 4.69
CA ASN A 148 -16.40 12.12 4.03
C ASN A 148 -16.28 13.48 4.77
N SER A 149 -15.47 13.55 5.83
CA SER A 149 -15.17 14.82 6.50
C SER A 149 -14.00 15.54 5.83
N PRO A 150 -13.91 16.87 5.91
CA PRO A 150 -12.69 17.60 5.55
C PRO A 150 -11.50 17.15 6.41
N LEU A 151 -10.31 17.15 5.84
CA LEU A 151 -9.08 16.82 6.59
C LEU A 151 -8.87 17.76 7.80
N SER A 152 -9.31 19.00 7.68
CA SER A 152 -9.26 20.01 8.77
C SER A 152 -10.03 19.60 10.03
N ASP A 153 -11.00 18.69 9.91
CA ASP A 153 -11.78 18.20 11.05
C ASP A 153 -11.06 17.08 11.81
N VAL A 154 -9.99 16.52 11.23
CA VAL A 154 -9.16 15.50 11.88
C VAL A 154 -8.25 16.20 12.89
N LYS A 155 -8.55 16.04 14.16
CA LYS A 155 -7.83 16.70 15.27
C LYS A 155 -6.68 15.84 15.81
N GLU A 156 -6.77 14.54 15.64
CA GLU A 156 -5.78 13.60 16.11
C GLU A 156 -4.65 13.45 15.08
N THR A 157 -3.41 13.51 15.54
CA THR A 157 -2.23 13.21 14.70
C THR A 157 -2.08 11.72 14.43
N SER A 158 -2.62 10.89 15.34
CA SER A 158 -2.69 9.43 15.20
C SER A 158 -3.77 8.86 16.10
N GLN A 159 -4.32 7.70 15.74
CA GLN A 159 -5.30 6.98 16.56
C GLN A 159 -5.13 5.48 16.41
N VAL A 160 -5.28 4.75 17.52
CA VAL A 160 -5.39 3.29 17.49
C VAL A 160 -6.79 2.93 17.00
N VAL A 161 -6.85 2.11 15.96
CA VAL A 161 -8.10 1.66 15.33
C VAL A 161 -8.15 0.14 15.27
N SER A 162 -9.33 -0.41 15.08
CA SER A 162 -9.52 -1.87 14.96
C SER A 162 -9.08 -2.40 13.60
N CYS A 163 -9.13 -1.56 12.57
CA CYS A 163 -8.74 -1.90 11.22
C CYS A 163 -8.19 -0.65 10.52
N VAL A 164 -7.05 -0.81 9.87
CA VAL A 164 -6.42 0.22 9.02
C VAL A 164 -6.88 0.08 7.58
N PRO A 165 -6.72 1.13 6.76
CA PRO A 165 -7.02 1.10 5.33
C PRO A 165 -6.36 -0.02 4.56
#